data_fb64471c60ce3c1f2ba12a35e562c651
#
_entry.id   fb64471c60ce3c1f2ba12a35e562c651
#
_cell.length_a   1.000
_cell.length_b   1.000
_cell.length_c   1.000
_cell.angle_alpha   90.00
_cell.angle_beta   90.00
_cell.angle_gamma   90.00
#
_symmetry.space_group_name_H-M   'P 1'
#
loop_
_entity.id
_entity.type
_entity.pdbx_description
1 polymer ?
#
loop_
_entity_poly.entity_id
_entity_poly.type
_entity_poly.pdbx_seq_one_letter_code
_entity_poly.pdbx_strand_id
1 'polypeptide(L)'
;SLEQFGNRVFIRGLIEITNHCRNNCYYCGIRKGNQSVLRYELTREDILECCREGYTLGFRTFVLQGGETSSVKDDFILETVTAIHREFPDCAITLSLGEKSHETYEHFFRAGANRYLLRHETHNEEHYHHLHPDKMSIRQRLQCLAWLKEIGYQTGTGIMVGSPGQ
;
A
#
# COMPACT_ATOMS: atom_id res chain seq x y z
N SER A 1 -2.59 25.30 5.73
CA SER A 1 -3.34 24.08 6.14
C SER A 1 -4.45 24.39 7.14
N LEU A 2 -4.24 25.28 8.09
CA LEU A 2 -5.28 25.71 9.06
C LEU A 2 -6.50 26.34 8.38
N GLU A 3 -6.31 27.13 7.33
CA GLU A 3 -7.39 27.74 6.55
C GLU A 3 -8.25 26.70 5.82
N GLN A 4 -7.67 25.59 5.41
CA GLN A 4 -8.33 24.56 4.61
C GLN A 4 -8.93 23.42 5.45
N PHE A 5 -8.28 23.05 6.55
CA PHE A 5 -8.67 21.90 7.38
C PHE A 5 -9.00 22.26 8.83
N GLY A 6 -8.82 23.53 9.23
CA GLY A 6 -8.95 23.95 10.62
C GLY A 6 -7.97 23.22 11.54
N ASN A 7 -8.38 22.97 12.79
CA ASN A 7 -7.58 22.26 13.79
C ASN A 7 -7.80 20.72 13.77
N ARG A 8 -8.34 20.19 12.67
CA ARG A 8 -8.62 18.74 12.57
C ARG A 8 -7.39 17.96 12.14
N VAL A 9 -7.18 16.81 12.77
CA VAL A 9 -6.19 15.80 12.38
C VAL A 9 -6.93 14.60 11.84
N PHE A 10 -6.54 14.16 10.63
CA PHE A 10 -7.10 12.96 10.00
C PHE A 10 -6.30 11.73 10.42
N ILE A 11 -6.96 10.79 11.09
CA ILE A 11 -6.38 9.53 11.53
C ILE A 11 -6.78 8.43 10.56
N ARG A 12 -5.85 7.50 10.29
CA ARG A 12 -6.07 6.35 9.41
C ARG A 12 -5.79 5.07 10.18
N GLY A 13 -6.65 4.06 10.02
CA GLY A 13 -6.41 2.71 10.51
C GLY A 13 -5.48 1.97 9.56
N LEU A 14 -4.26 1.65 10.02
CA LEU A 14 -3.31 0.85 9.26
C LEU A 14 -3.46 -0.61 9.64
N ILE A 15 -3.65 -1.47 8.65
CA ILE A 15 -3.73 -2.92 8.78
C ILE A 15 -2.62 -3.52 7.93
N GLU A 16 -1.60 -4.08 8.57
CA GLU A 16 -0.51 -4.77 7.89
C GLU A 16 -0.92 -6.21 7.61
N ILE A 17 -1.46 -6.47 6.41
CA ILE A 17 -2.08 -7.74 6.05
C ILE A 17 -1.08 -8.89 5.90
N THR A 18 0.17 -8.59 5.58
CA THR A 18 1.26 -9.56 5.49
C THR A 18 2.62 -8.86 5.54
N ASN A 19 3.61 -9.54 6.11
CA ASN A 19 5.01 -9.14 6.05
C ASN A 19 5.86 -10.05 5.13
N HIS A 20 5.23 -10.92 4.33
CA HIS A 20 5.92 -11.62 3.25
C HIS A 20 6.21 -10.65 2.11
N CYS A 21 7.46 -10.64 1.62
CA CYS A 21 7.87 -9.81 0.49
C CYS A 21 8.83 -10.59 -0.41
N ARG A 22 8.62 -10.52 -1.73
CA ARG A 22 9.52 -11.10 -2.74
C ARG A 22 10.73 -10.22 -3.05
N ASN A 23 10.64 -8.93 -2.72
CA ASN A 23 11.67 -7.94 -2.99
C ASN A 23 12.73 -7.95 -1.88
N ASN A 24 13.93 -7.47 -2.23
CA ASN A 24 15.05 -7.39 -1.31
C ASN A 24 15.60 -5.96 -1.21
N CYS A 25 14.69 -4.96 -1.09
CA CYS A 25 15.06 -3.57 -0.91
C CYS A 25 15.97 -3.43 0.32
N TYR A 26 17.14 -2.82 0.17
CA TYR A 26 18.22 -2.89 1.17
C TYR A 26 17.88 -2.20 2.49
N TYR A 27 16.99 -1.22 2.47
CA TYR A 27 16.52 -0.49 3.65
C TYR A 27 15.34 -1.16 4.38
N CYS A 28 14.70 -2.19 3.78
CA CYS A 28 13.42 -2.69 4.25
C CYS A 28 13.59 -3.84 5.27
N GLY A 29 12.95 -3.69 6.45
CA GLY A 29 12.98 -4.70 7.49
C GLY A 29 12.31 -6.02 7.10
N ILE A 30 11.28 -5.98 6.22
CA ILE A 30 10.56 -7.17 5.75
C ILE A 30 11.09 -7.71 4.41
N ARG A 31 12.27 -7.26 3.95
CA ARG A 31 12.88 -7.76 2.71
C ARG A 31 13.05 -9.28 2.74
N LYS A 32 13.01 -9.90 1.54
CA LYS A 32 13.14 -11.36 1.39
C LYS A 32 14.37 -11.95 2.10
N GLY A 33 15.50 -11.25 2.06
CA GLY A 33 16.76 -11.70 2.66
C GLY A 33 16.81 -11.61 4.19
N ASN A 34 15.87 -10.96 4.85
CA ASN A 34 15.83 -10.91 6.31
C ASN A 34 15.14 -12.18 6.87
N GLN A 35 15.94 -13.11 7.33
CA GLN A 35 15.47 -14.38 7.91
C GLN A 35 15.12 -14.28 9.41
N SER A 36 15.42 -13.16 10.07
CA SER A 36 15.13 -12.97 11.49
C SER A 36 13.70 -12.54 11.76
N VAL A 37 12.90 -12.29 10.71
CA VAL A 37 11.53 -11.81 10.82
C VAL A 37 10.57 -12.99 10.82
N LEU A 38 9.75 -13.10 11.87
CA LEU A 38 8.62 -14.02 11.88
C LEU A 38 7.60 -13.59 10.85
N ARG A 39 7.31 -14.45 9.86
CA ARG A 39 6.39 -14.16 8.76
C ARG A 39 4.97 -14.52 9.12
N TYR A 40 4.01 -13.71 8.63
CA TYR A 40 2.59 -13.92 8.82
C TYR A 40 1.77 -13.43 7.62
N GLU A 41 0.55 -13.92 7.55
CA GLU A 41 -0.53 -13.41 6.68
C GLU A 41 -1.81 -13.38 7.50
N LEU A 42 -2.56 -12.29 7.41
CA LEU A 42 -3.87 -12.18 8.04
C LEU A 42 -4.93 -12.85 7.17
N THR A 43 -5.90 -13.46 7.81
CA THR A 43 -7.11 -13.93 7.14
C THR A 43 -8.02 -12.75 6.81
N ARG A 44 -9.00 -12.95 5.92
CA ARG A 44 -10.01 -11.93 5.64
C ARG A 44 -10.78 -11.54 6.89
N GLU A 45 -11.10 -12.50 7.76
CA GLU A 45 -11.83 -12.22 8.99
C GLU A 45 -11.00 -11.38 9.96
N ASP A 46 -9.71 -11.64 10.10
CA ASP A 46 -8.81 -10.79 10.91
C ASP A 46 -8.82 -9.34 10.41
N ILE A 47 -8.78 -9.16 9.08
CA ILE A 47 -8.81 -7.83 8.47
C ILE A 47 -10.14 -7.12 8.72
N LEU A 48 -11.27 -7.82 8.56
CA LEU A 48 -12.60 -7.27 8.80
C LEU A 48 -12.80 -6.93 10.28
N GLU A 49 -12.30 -7.75 11.19
CA GLU A 49 -12.35 -7.47 12.62
C GLU A 49 -11.57 -6.20 12.98
N CYS A 50 -10.36 -6.03 12.43
CA CYS A 50 -9.60 -4.78 12.57
C CYS A 50 -10.39 -3.58 12.03
N CYS A 51 -11.12 -3.74 10.92
CA CYS A 51 -11.96 -2.67 10.38
C CYS A 51 -13.13 -2.33 11.31
N ARG A 52 -13.81 -3.33 11.87
CA ARG A 52 -14.93 -3.14 12.83
C ARG A 52 -14.47 -2.40 14.08
N GLU A 53 -13.36 -2.85 14.65
CA GLU A 53 -12.77 -2.20 15.81
C GLU A 53 -12.36 -0.76 15.50
N GLY A 54 -11.64 -0.55 14.40
CA GLY A 54 -11.25 0.78 13.94
C GLY A 54 -12.44 1.70 13.66
N TYR A 55 -13.51 1.17 13.07
CA TYR A 55 -14.74 1.94 12.80
C TYR A 55 -15.40 2.40 14.10
N THR A 56 -15.46 1.53 15.11
CA THR A 56 -15.98 1.84 16.45
C THR A 56 -15.14 2.94 17.13
N LEU A 57 -13.82 2.94 16.91
CA LEU A 57 -12.89 3.97 17.40
C LEU A 57 -12.97 5.28 16.60
N GLY A 58 -13.81 5.36 15.57
CA GLY A 58 -14.03 6.57 14.76
C GLY A 58 -13.16 6.69 13.51
N PHE A 59 -12.38 5.67 13.14
CA PHE A 59 -11.63 5.69 11.89
C PHE A 59 -12.58 5.64 10.68
N ARG A 60 -12.26 6.40 9.65
CA ARG A 60 -13.01 6.46 8.38
C ARG A 60 -12.08 6.31 7.17
N THR A 61 -10.88 5.82 7.41
CA THR A 61 -9.93 5.42 6.37
C THR A 61 -9.17 4.19 6.84
N PHE A 62 -9.25 3.12 6.07
CA PHE A 62 -8.48 1.91 6.29
C PHE A 62 -7.37 1.81 5.25
N VAL A 63 -6.17 1.49 5.70
CA VAL A 63 -5.00 1.30 4.84
C VAL A 63 -4.58 -0.16 4.94
N LEU A 64 -4.78 -0.91 3.87
CA LEU A 64 -4.29 -2.27 3.74
C LEU A 64 -2.87 -2.22 3.19
N GLN A 65 -1.90 -2.55 4.01
CA GLN A 65 -0.49 -2.52 3.65
C GLN A 65 0.11 -3.92 3.74
N GLY A 66 1.10 -4.20 2.90
CA GLY A 66 1.84 -5.45 2.96
C GLY A 66 3.04 -5.45 2.04
N GLY A 67 3.89 -6.47 2.18
CA GLY A 67 4.96 -6.69 1.23
C GLY A 67 4.43 -7.18 -0.12
N GLU A 68 5.21 -6.98 -1.17
CA GLU A 68 4.91 -7.53 -2.49
C GLU A 68 5.14 -9.04 -2.49
N THR A 69 4.08 -9.82 -2.52
CA THR A 69 4.15 -11.28 -2.45
C THR A 69 3.19 -11.93 -3.45
N SER A 70 3.49 -13.18 -3.82
CA SER A 70 2.58 -14.02 -4.62
C SER A 70 1.71 -14.93 -3.74
N SER A 71 1.96 -15.01 -2.44
CA SER A 71 1.13 -15.80 -1.52
C SER A 71 -0.25 -15.17 -1.32
N VAL A 72 -0.29 -13.85 -1.11
CA VAL A 72 -1.54 -13.11 -1.09
C VAL A 72 -2.00 -12.85 -2.52
N LYS A 73 -3.04 -13.57 -2.95
CA LYS A 73 -3.57 -13.48 -4.31
C LYS A 73 -4.36 -12.19 -4.53
N ASP A 74 -4.38 -11.70 -5.77
CA ASP A 74 -5.14 -10.50 -6.11
C ASP A 74 -6.65 -10.70 -5.90
N ASP A 75 -7.18 -11.90 -6.14
CA ASP A 75 -8.58 -12.25 -5.83
C ASP A 75 -8.91 -12.12 -4.34
N PHE A 76 -8.00 -12.53 -3.45
CA PHE A 76 -8.16 -12.35 -2.00
C PHE A 76 -8.27 -10.86 -1.63
N ILE A 77 -7.44 -10.01 -2.24
CA ILE A 77 -7.50 -8.56 -2.03
C ILE A 77 -8.80 -7.99 -2.59
N LEU A 78 -9.20 -8.40 -3.78
CA LEU A 78 -10.43 -7.97 -4.44
C LEU A 78 -11.66 -8.27 -3.58
N GLU A 79 -11.77 -9.50 -3.09
CA GLU A 79 -12.87 -9.94 -2.23
C GLU A 79 -12.85 -9.22 -0.86
N THR A 80 -11.66 -8.99 -0.29
CA THR A 80 -11.49 -8.28 0.97
C THR A 80 -11.91 -6.81 0.83
N VAL A 81 -11.46 -6.11 -0.22
CA VAL A 81 -11.84 -4.73 -0.52
C VAL A 81 -13.36 -4.63 -0.72
N THR A 82 -13.94 -5.56 -1.49
CA THR A 82 -15.40 -5.62 -1.72
C THR A 82 -16.16 -5.78 -0.40
N ALA A 83 -15.69 -6.66 0.49
CA ALA A 83 -16.32 -6.89 1.79
C ALA A 83 -16.24 -5.64 2.68
N ILE A 84 -15.07 -4.99 2.77
CA ILE A 84 -14.89 -3.74 3.53
C ILE A 84 -15.78 -2.63 2.97
N HIS A 85 -15.80 -2.44 1.64
CA HIS A 85 -16.60 -1.39 1.01
C HIS A 85 -18.10 -1.58 1.25
N ARG A 86 -18.58 -2.84 1.26
CA ARG A 86 -19.97 -3.16 1.54
C ARG A 86 -20.33 -2.94 3.01
N GLU A 87 -19.44 -3.29 3.96
CA GLU A 87 -19.70 -3.17 5.40
C GLU A 87 -19.52 -1.72 5.90
N PHE A 88 -18.60 -0.96 5.29
CA PHE A 88 -18.24 0.41 5.68
C PHE A 88 -18.26 1.36 4.48
N PRO A 89 -19.43 1.66 3.88
CA PRO A 89 -19.53 2.44 2.65
C PRO A 89 -19.10 3.90 2.79
N ASP A 90 -19.03 4.43 4.00
CA ASP A 90 -18.55 5.78 4.34
C ASP A 90 -17.03 5.85 4.61
N CYS A 91 -16.34 4.71 4.52
CA CYS A 91 -14.91 4.65 4.73
C CYS A 91 -14.12 4.69 3.41
N ALA A 92 -13.01 5.38 3.42
CA ALA A 92 -12.04 5.31 2.33
C ALA A 92 -11.12 4.10 2.51
N ILE A 93 -10.87 3.38 1.42
CA ILE A 93 -9.94 2.25 1.39
C ILE A 93 -8.68 2.64 0.62
N THR A 94 -7.54 2.55 1.29
CA THR A 94 -6.22 2.78 0.72
C THR A 94 -5.50 1.45 0.60
N LEU A 95 -4.94 1.15 -0.57
CA LEU A 95 -4.04 0.03 -0.75
C LEU A 95 -2.58 0.49 -0.80
N SER A 96 -1.69 -0.29 -0.21
CA SER A 96 -0.23 -0.11 -0.24
C SER A 96 0.42 -1.48 -0.39
N LEU A 97 0.26 -2.10 -1.57
CA LEU A 97 0.60 -3.49 -1.89
C LEU A 97 1.62 -3.62 -3.02
N GLY A 98 2.37 -2.53 -3.28
CA GLY A 98 3.43 -2.51 -4.28
C GLY A 98 2.95 -2.42 -5.71
N GLU A 99 3.74 -2.98 -6.63
CA GLU A 99 3.48 -2.93 -8.06
C GLU A 99 2.52 -4.02 -8.50
N LYS A 100 1.54 -3.62 -9.32
CA LYS A 100 0.54 -4.50 -9.94
C LYS A 100 0.41 -4.17 -11.44
N SER A 101 -0.29 -5.02 -12.18
CA SER A 101 -0.69 -4.70 -13.55
C SER A 101 -1.75 -3.58 -13.56
N HIS A 102 -1.89 -2.90 -14.69
CA HIS A 102 -2.95 -1.92 -14.91
C HIS A 102 -4.33 -2.52 -14.63
N GLU A 103 -4.60 -3.70 -15.18
CA GLU A 103 -5.86 -4.43 -15.00
C GLU A 103 -6.14 -4.74 -13.53
N THR A 104 -5.14 -5.20 -12.76
CA THR A 104 -5.30 -5.47 -11.32
C THR A 104 -5.64 -4.19 -10.56
N TYR A 105 -4.98 -3.07 -10.85
CA TYR A 105 -5.32 -1.79 -10.25
C TYR A 105 -6.76 -1.38 -10.58
N GLU A 106 -7.19 -1.55 -11.83
CA GLU A 106 -8.55 -1.22 -12.25
C GLU A 106 -9.59 -2.08 -11.52
N HIS A 107 -9.34 -3.38 -11.35
CA HIS A 107 -10.22 -4.28 -10.59
C HIS A 107 -10.36 -3.84 -9.12
N PHE A 108 -9.25 -3.52 -8.46
CA PHE A 108 -9.29 -3.04 -7.08
C PHE A 108 -10.02 -1.70 -6.94
N PHE A 109 -9.84 -0.79 -7.91
CA PHE A 109 -10.55 0.49 -7.94
C PHE A 109 -12.07 0.29 -8.05
N ARG A 110 -12.51 -0.55 -8.96
CA ARG A 110 -13.94 -0.89 -9.14
C ARG A 110 -14.53 -1.60 -7.92
N ALA A 111 -13.74 -2.34 -7.16
CA ALA A 111 -14.16 -2.97 -5.93
C ALA A 111 -14.34 -2.00 -4.75
N GLY A 112 -13.86 -0.75 -4.87
CA GLY A 112 -14.01 0.29 -3.85
C GLY A 112 -12.72 0.82 -3.24
N ALA A 113 -11.54 0.33 -3.65
CA ALA A 113 -10.26 0.90 -3.23
C ALA A 113 -10.02 2.21 -4.00
N ASN A 114 -10.32 3.34 -3.37
CA ASN A 114 -10.25 4.66 -4.01
C ASN A 114 -8.92 5.40 -3.82
N ARG A 115 -8.01 4.85 -3.02
CA ARG A 115 -6.69 5.40 -2.75
C ARG A 115 -5.61 4.33 -2.90
N TYR A 116 -4.45 4.74 -3.41
CA TYR A 116 -3.27 3.86 -3.50
C TYR A 116 -2.02 4.61 -3.09
N LEU A 117 -1.20 4.00 -2.22
CA LEU A 117 0.10 4.53 -1.82
C LEU A 117 1.20 3.67 -2.45
N LEU A 118 2.01 4.28 -3.30
CA LEU A 118 3.15 3.63 -3.93
C LEU A 118 4.36 4.58 -3.88
N ARG A 119 5.24 4.40 -2.91
CA ARG A 119 6.44 5.21 -2.78
C ARG A 119 7.45 4.84 -3.85
N HIS A 120 8.05 5.85 -4.50
CA HIS A 120 9.11 5.67 -5.47
C HIS A 120 10.51 5.86 -4.85
N GLU A 121 10.58 6.30 -3.60
CA GLU A 121 11.73 6.45 -2.70
C GLU A 121 12.75 7.49 -3.17
N THR A 122 13.07 7.54 -4.44
CA THR A 122 13.91 8.55 -5.09
C THR A 122 13.58 8.65 -6.57
N HIS A 123 13.77 9.83 -7.16
CA HIS A 123 13.61 10.03 -8.60
C HIS A 123 14.93 9.88 -9.36
N ASN A 124 16.06 9.77 -8.66
CA ASN A 124 17.38 9.55 -9.24
C ASN A 124 17.59 8.04 -9.47
N GLU A 125 17.90 7.64 -10.73
CA GLU A 125 18.05 6.24 -11.13
C GLU A 125 19.26 5.58 -10.46
N GLU A 126 20.38 6.27 -10.34
CA GLU A 126 21.60 5.78 -9.68
C GLU A 126 21.35 5.56 -8.19
N HIS A 127 20.73 6.53 -7.52
CA HIS A 127 20.36 6.41 -6.11
C HIS A 127 19.31 5.30 -5.90
N TYR A 128 18.40 5.07 -6.86
CA TYR A 128 17.44 3.97 -6.79
C TYR A 128 18.15 2.61 -6.74
N HIS A 129 19.21 2.41 -7.52
CA HIS A 129 20.04 1.19 -7.50
C HIS A 129 20.82 1.02 -6.18
N HIS A 130 21.18 2.10 -5.50
CA HIS A 130 21.76 2.00 -4.15
C HIS A 130 20.76 1.48 -3.10
N LEU A 131 19.47 1.71 -3.31
CA LEU A 131 18.40 1.31 -2.38
C LEU A 131 17.79 -0.06 -2.73
N HIS A 132 17.91 -0.51 -3.99
CA HIS A 132 17.20 -1.67 -4.52
C HIS A 132 18.10 -2.62 -5.31
N PRO A 133 17.77 -3.91 -5.37
CA PRO A 133 18.44 -4.83 -6.29
C PRO A 133 18.30 -4.44 -7.76
N ASP A 134 19.29 -4.77 -8.59
CA ASP A 134 19.38 -4.40 -10.01
C ASP A 134 18.17 -4.77 -10.87
N LYS A 135 17.44 -5.83 -10.48
CA LYS A 135 16.22 -6.25 -11.18
C LYS A 135 15.01 -5.33 -10.95
N MET A 136 15.10 -4.38 -10.02
CA MET A 136 14.05 -3.41 -9.76
C MET A 136 14.32 -2.14 -10.55
N SER A 137 13.28 -1.53 -11.10
CA SER A 137 13.37 -0.35 -11.95
C SER A 137 12.51 0.79 -11.45
N ILE A 138 13.10 1.96 -11.30
CA ILE A 138 12.36 3.19 -11.01
C ILE A 138 11.34 3.52 -12.12
N ARG A 139 11.67 3.22 -13.37
CA ARG A 139 10.75 3.46 -14.50
C ARG A 139 9.47 2.64 -14.39
N GLN A 140 9.59 1.37 -13.98
CA GLN A 140 8.42 0.53 -13.73
C GLN A 140 7.57 1.10 -12.59
N ARG A 141 8.19 1.56 -11.51
CA ARG A 141 7.51 2.20 -10.38
C ARG A 141 6.75 3.46 -10.80
N LEU A 142 7.37 4.31 -11.62
CA LEU A 142 6.76 5.52 -12.15
C LEU A 142 5.63 5.21 -13.13
N GLN A 143 5.76 4.14 -13.93
CA GLN A 143 4.69 3.68 -14.80
C GLN A 143 3.45 3.23 -14.00
N CYS A 144 3.65 2.50 -12.91
CA CYS A 144 2.55 2.13 -12.00
C CYS A 144 1.86 3.36 -11.42
N LEU A 145 2.62 4.40 -11.01
CA LEU A 145 2.05 5.65 -10.52
C LEU A 145 1.23 6.38 -11.60
N ALA A 146 1.67 6.35 -12.86
CA ALA A 146 0.92 6.90 -13.98
C ALA A 146 -0.40 6.17 -14.19
N TRP A 147 -0.40 4.84 -14.19
CA TRP A 147 -1.60 4.02 -14.29
C TRP A 147 -2.60 4.27 -13.15
N LEU A 148 -2.11 4.37 -11.93
CA LEU A 148 -2.97 4.68 -10.77
C LEU A 148 -3.69 6.03 -10.93
N LYS A 149 -3.01 7.04 -11.45
CA LYS A 149 -3.62 8.35 -11.74
C LYS A 149 -4.61 8.27 -12.90
N GLU A 150 -4.28 7.56 -13.97
CA GLU A 150 -5.13 7.35 -15.15
C GLU A 150 -6.46 6.69 -14.77
N ILE A 151 -6.41 5.64 -13.91
CA ILE A 151 -7.59 4.92 -13.42
C ILE A 151 -8.47 5.81 -12.52
N GLY A 152 -7.92 6.83 -11.88
CA GLY A 152 -8.66 7.77 -11.04
C GLY A 152 -8.41 7.64 -9.53
N TYR A 153 -7.41 6.88 -9.10
CA TYR A 153 -7.04 6.82 -7.69
C TYR A 153 -6.60 8.19 -7.13
N GLN A 154 -6.93 8.44 -5.87
CA GLN A 154 -6.14 9.36 -5.06
C GLN A 154 -4.77 8.73 -4.81
N THR A 155 -3.82 9.04 -5.67
CA THR A 155 -2.50 8.43 -5.67
C THR A 155 -1.57 9.15 -4.70
N GLY A 156 -1.08 8.42 -3.70
CA GLY A 156 -0.03 8.85 -2.79
C GLY A 156 1.33 8.29 -3.23
N THR A 157 2.36 9.12 -3.15
CA THR A 157 3.74 8.70 -3.36
C THR A 157 4.66 9.41 -2.37
N GLY A 158 5.94 9.10 -2.38
CA GLY A 158 6.91 9.75 -1.50
C GLY A 158 8.34 9.31 -1.78
N ILE A 159 9.24 10.09 -1.21
CA ILE A 159 10.68 9.86 -1.23
C ILE A 159 11.18 9.50 0.17
N MET A 160 12.33 8.84 0.22
CA MET A 160 13.07 8.62 1.46
C MET A 160 13.99 9.82 1.69
N VAL A 161 13.88 10.43 2.87
CA VAL A 161 14.72 11.59 3.23
C VAL A 161 15.89 11.15 4.08
N GLY A 162 17.09 11.62 3.74
CA GLY A 162 18.32 11.33 4.49
C GLY A 162 18.90 9.93 4.25
N SER A 163 18.52 9.28 3.14
CA SER A 163 19.15 8.01 2.76
C SER A 163 20.58 8.22 2.24
N PRO A 164 21.48 7.24 2.45
CA PRO A 164 22.88 7.36 1.99
C PRO A 164 22.96 7.63 0.50
N GLY A 165 23.77 8.61 0.10
CA GLY A 165 23.95 8.99 -1.31
C GLY A 165 22.86 9.89 -1.90
N GLN A 166 21.97 10.41 -1.07
CA GLN A 166 20.92 11.34 -1.48
C GLN A 166 21.45 12.75 -1.74
#